data_abc48efacc49d74a95f96cfdc6041166
#
_entry.id   abc48efacc49d74a95f96cfdc6041166
#
_cell.length_a   1.000
_cell.length_b   1.000
_cell.length_c   1.000
_cell.angle_alpha   90.00
_cell.angle_beta   90.00
_cell.angle_gamma   90.00
#
_symmetry.space_group_name_H-M   'P 1'
#
loop_
_entity.id
_entity.type
_entity.pdbx_description
1 polymer ?
#
loop_
_entity_poly.entity_id
_entity_poly.type
_entity_poly.pdbx_seq_one_letter_code
_entity_poly.pdbx_strand_id
1 'polypeptide(L)'
;MADFMIRFLISNLVLSSIIGLLFFCKRILKIYLTSRMQYHLGYVMISLLSVPFLPLPMVGFTQIFSRIVSLTKNTSFSTKYFPENTIGLYASDTVKSIQDFALSVSRETSSPAGYILFGIWITGIFTVILSVIRAERRLNRVKCSALPLQNKEIRLLYKNCLNELNITADIPIYSTAFLRSPILVGIFRPAIYLPSHVISDCPAIDLRYMLLHELQHFRHKDTLTGYLMVLAGIPYWFNPLVWYALREM
;
A
#
# COMPACT_ATOMS: atom_id res chain seq x y z
N MET A 1 14.24 -9.17 -20.35
CA MET A 1 14.30 -7.97 -19.49
C MET A 1 13.42 -6.85 -20.04
N ALA A 2 13.56 -6.47 -21.30
CA ALA A 2 12.72 -5.43 -21.92
C ALA A 2 11.22 -5.76 -21.81
N ASP A 3 10.81 -6.99 -22.11
CA ASP A 3 9.42 -7.43 -22.00
C ASP A 3 8.86 -7.35 -20.59
N PHE A 4 9.68 -7.71 -19.59
CA PHE A 4 9.29 -7.56 -18.19
C PHE A 4 8.99 -6.10 -17.86
N MET A 5 9.86 -5.17 -18.26
CA MET A 5 9.68 -3.75 -17.98
C MET A 5 8.45 -3.17 -18.68
N ILE A 6 8.21 -3.54 -19.93
CA ILE A 6 7.01 -3.10 -20.66
C ILE A 6 5.74 -3.61 -19.99
N ARG A 7 5.69 -4.90 -19.66
CA ARG A 7 4.57 -5.52 -18.96
C ARG A 7 4.34 -4.89 -17.59
N PHE A 8 5.42 -4.64 -16.85
CA PHE A 8 5.37 -3.99 -15.55
C PHE A 8 4.83 -2.56 -15.64
N LEU A 9 5.27 -1.76 -16.63
CA LEU A 9 4.77 -0.40 -16.84
C LEU A 9 3.29 -0.38 -17.24
N ILE A 10 2.86 -1.28 -18.13
CA ILE A 10 1.46 -1.41 -18.52
C ILE A 10 0.60 -1.82 -17.30
N SER A 11 1.05 -2.83 -16.56
CA SER A 11 0.40 -3.26 -15.31
C SER A 11 0.30 -2.14 -14.29
N ASN A 12 1.33 -1.31 -14.19
CA ASN A 12 1.35 -0.16 -13.29
C ASN A 12 0.35 0.92 -13.70
N LEU A 13 0.17 1.15 -15.00
CA LEU A 13 -0.83 2.09 -15.52
C LEU A 13 -2.25 1.60 -15.19
N VAL A 14 -2.53 0.31 -15.41
CA VAL A 14 -3.81 -0.31 -15.06
C VAL A 14 -4.03 -0.25 -13.54
N LEU A 15 -3.03 -0.59 -12.75
CA LEU A 15 -3.08 -0.52 -11.30
C LEU A 15 -3.37 0.91 -10.82
N SER A 16 -2.71 1.92 -11.38
CA SER A 16 -2.95 3.32 -11.06
C SER A 16 -4.38 3.76 -11.37
N SER A 17 -4.93 3.28 -12.49
CA SER A 17 -6.32 3.53 -12.87
C SER A 17 -7.30 2.91 -11.87
N ILE A 18 -7.06 1.67 -11.44
CA ILE A 18 -7.87 0.97 -10.44
C ILE A 18 -7.78 1.68 -9.09
N ILE A 19 -6.57 2.07 -8.65
CA ILE A 19 -6.37 2.83 -7.42
C ILE A 19 -7.12 4.16 -7.48
N GLY A 20 -7.01 4.90 -8.58
CA GLY A 20 -7.73 6.15 -8.80
C GLY A 20 -9.25 5.98 -8.73
N LEU A 21 -9.78 4.92 -9.34
CA LEU A 21 -11.19 4.58 -9.29
C LEU A 21 -11.64 4.24 -7.86
N LEU A 22 -10.84 3.46 -7.11
CA LEU A 22 -11.13 3.13 -5.72
C LEU A 22 -11.14 4.38 -4.83
N PHE A 23 -10.22 5.33 -5.05
CA PHE A 23 -10.25 6.61 -4.34
C PHE A 23 -11.47 7.45 -4.69
N PHE A 24 -11.82 7.49 -5.94
CA PHE A 24 -13.03 8.19 -6.39
C PHE A 24 -14.27 7.57 -5.73
N CYS A 25 -14.39 6.26 -5.75
CA CYS A 25 -15.45 5.54 -5.06
C CYS A 25 -15.43 5.80 -3.54
N LYS A 26 -14.25 5.73 -2.88
CA LYS A 26 -14.11 6.05 -1.46
C LYS A 26 -14.56 7.47 -1.15
N ARG A 27 -14.26 8.43 -2.01
CA ARG A 27 -14.66 9.83 -1.84
C ARG A 27 -16.17 10.01 -1.94
N ILE A 28 -16.83 9.33 -2.90
CA ILE A 28 -18.29 9.36 -3.08
C ILE A 28 -19.00 8.63 -1.95
N LEU A 29 -18.51 7.44 -1.59
CA LEU A 29 -19.12 6.58 -0.57
C LEU A 29 -18.66 6.89 0.86
N LYS A 30 -17.89 7.96 1.09
CA LYS A 30 -17.35 8.30 2.42
C LYS A 30 -18.42 8.33 3.52
N ILE A 31 -19.64 8.70 3.18
CA ILE A 31 -20.78 8.76 4.11
C ILE A 31 -21.29 7.37 4.49
N TYR A 32 -21.09 6.36 3.63
CA TYR A 32 -21.59 4.99 3.81
C TYR A 32 -20.53 3.99 4.27
N LEU A 33 -19.25 4.35 4.21
CA LEU A 33 -18.14 3.46 4.55
C LEU A 33 -17.84 3.48 6.04
N THR A 34 -18.12 2.37 6.71
CA THR A 34 -17.72 2.13 8.12
C THR A 34 -16.19 2.00 8.22
N SER A 35 -15.60 2.35 9.36
CA SER A 35 -14.15 2.24 9.62
C SER A 35 -13.60 0.84 9.33
N ARG A 36 -14.38 -0.21 9.60
CA ARG A 36 -14.01 -1.60 9.26
C ARG A 36 -13.87 -1.85 7.76
N MET A 37 -14.78 -1.30 6.96
CA MET A 37 -14.72 -1.43 5.50
C MET A 37 -13.50 -0.70 4.91
N GLN A 38 -13.11 0.43 5.48
CA GLN A 38 -11.91 1.17 5.07
C GLN A 38 -10.64 0.34 5.32
N TYR A 39 -10.59 -0.40 6.43
CA TYR A 39 -9.48 -1.30 6.75
C TYR A 39 -9.36 -2.45 5.76
N HIS A 40 -10.48 -3.11 5.43
CA HIS A 40 -10.49 -4.18 4.43
C HIS A 40 -10.10 -3.69 3.03
N LEU A 41 -10.49 -2.48 2.68
CA LEU A 41 -10.13 -1.86 1.39
C LEU A 41 -8.60 -1.66 1.30
N GLY A 42 -7.95 -1.36 2.42
CA GLY A 42 -6.49 -1.31 2.53
C GLY A 42 -5.82 -2.64 2.20
N TYR A 43 -6.29 -3.74 2.77
CA TYR A 43 -5.74 -5.06 2.46
C TYR A 43 -5.95 -5.46 1.01
N VAL A 44 -7.11 -5.13 0.43
CA VAL A 44 -7.38 -5.36 -1.00
C VAL A 44 -6.37 -4.58 -1.86
N MET A 45 -6.04 -3.34 -1.50
CA MET A 45 -5.04 -2.55 -2.23
C MET A 45 -3.64 -3.16 -2.14
N ILE A 46 -3.21 -3.62 -0.94
CA ILE A 46 -1.92 -4.30 -0.78
C ILE A 46 -1.89 -5.59 -1.63
N SER A 47 -2.96 -6.36 -1.62
CA SER A 47 -3.09 -7.55 -2.46
C SER A 47 -3.01 -7.21 -3.95
N LEU A 48 -3.66 -6.14 -4.38
CA LEU A 48 -3.63 -5.67 -5.77
C LEU A 48 -2.22 -5.24 -6.22
N LEU A 49 -1.42 -4.64 -5.30
CA LEU A 49 -0.02 -4.32 -5.59
C LEU A 49 0.84 -5.56 -5.87
N SER A 50 0.45 -6.71 -5.37
CA SER A 50 1.20 -7.96 -5.59
C SER A 50 0.91 -8.59 -6.96
N VAL A 51 -0.19 -8.23 -7.61
CA VAL A 51 -0.65 -8.83 -8.88
C VAL A 51 0.38 -8.78 -10.01
N PRO A 52 1.11 -7.67 -10.26
CA PRO A 52 2.10 -7.62 -11.34
C PRO A 52 3.29 -8.56 -11.17
N PHE A 53 3.55 -9.02 -9.94
CA PHE A 53 4.67 -9.94 -9.63
C PHE A 53 4.25 -11.40 -9.67
N LEU A 54 2.94 -11.69 -9.72
CA LEU A 54 2.46 -13.05 -9.88
C LEU A 54 2.67 -13.50 -11.33
N PRO A 55 3.21 -14.70 -11.57
CA PRO A 55 3.37 -15.27 -12.90
C PRO A 55 2.00 -15.72 -13.45
N LEU A 56 1.05 -14.79 -13.53
CA LEU A 56 -0.24 -15.06 -14.12
C LEU A 56 -0.06 -15.12 -15.64
N PRO A 57 -0.46 -16.22 -16.31
CA PRO A 57 -0.43 -16.26 -17.75
C PRO A 57 -1.37 -15.17 -18.28
N MET A 58 -0.81 -14.25 -19.09
CA MET A 58 -1.57 -13.15 -19.70
C MET A 58 -2.71 -13.60 -20.62
N VAL A 59 -2.86 -14.90 -20.85
CA VAL A 59 -3.92 -15.50 -21.65
C VAL A 59 -5.33 -15.12 -21.17
N GLY A 60 -5.49 -14.78 -19.88
CA GLY A 60 -6.79 -14.39 -19.34
C GLY A 60 -7.27 -12.99 -19.77
N PHE A 61 -6.40 -12.02 -19.92
CA PHE A 61 -6.81 -10.63 -20.23
C PHE A 61 -7.32 -10.50 -21.67
N THR A 62 -6.64 -11.10 -22.63
CA THR A 62 -7.08 -11.10 -24.04
C THR A 62 -8.38 -11.89 -24.21
N GLN A 63 -8.56 -13.00 -23.48
CA GLN A 63 -9.79 -13.78 -23.52
C GLN A 63 -10.96 -13.08 -22.81
N ILE A 64 -10.73 -12.40 -21.69
CA ILE A 64 -11.78 -11.63 -21.01
C ILE A 64 -12.19 -10.45 -21.89
N PHE A 65 -11.22 -9.73 -22.48
CA PHE A 65 -11.51 -8.61 -23.37
C PHE A 65 -12.23 -9.06 -24.64
N SER A 66 -11.83 -10.18 -25.26
CA SER A 66 -12.54 -10.74 -26.40
C SER A 66 -13.95 -11.21 -26.05
N ARG A 67 -14.17 -11.76 -24.83
CA ARG A 67 -15.51 -12.09 -24.33
C ARG A 67 -16.37 -10.86 -24.10
N ILE A 68 -15.82 -9.79 -23.52
CA ILE A 68 -16.54 -8.53 -23.32
C ILE A 68 -16.95 -7.94 -24.68
N VAL A 69 -16.02 -7.92 -25.64
CA VAL A 69 -16.30 -7.44 -27.01
C VAL A 69 -17.31 -8.34 -27.73
N SER A 70 -17.31 -9.66 -27.50
CA SER A 70 -18.31 -10.58 -28.07
C SER A 70 -19.67 -10.42 -27.40
N LEU A 71 -19.73 -10.10 -26.10
CA LEU A 71 -21.00 -9.82 -25.42
C LEU A 71 -21.62 -8.50 -25.88
N THR A 72 -20.82 -7.47 -26.19
CA THR A 72 -21.30 -6.23 -26.80
C THR A 72 -21.75 -6.40 -28.25
N LYS A 73 -21.21 -7.36 -28.98
CA LYS A 73 -21.70 -7.73 -30.33
C LYS A 73 -23.07 -8.43 -30.31
N ASN A 74 -23.41 -9.14 -29.23
CA ASN A 74 -24.67 -9.85 -29.10
C ASN A 74 -25.84 -9.01 -28.59
N THR A 75 -25.58 -7.78 -28.11
CA THR A 75 -26.62 -6.80 -27.87
C THR A 75 -26.88 -6.06 -29.19
N SER A 76 -27.61 -6.72 -30.08
CA SER A 76 -28.21 -6.10 -31.27
C SER A 76 -29.17 -5.01 -30.81
N PHE A 77 -28.67 -3.82 -30.60
CA PHE A 77 -29.53 -2.64 -30.60
C PHE A 77 -29.94 -2.44 -32.05
N SER A 78 -31.15 -2.86 -32.34
CA SER A 78 -31.80 -2.67 -33.65
C SER A 78 -31.97 -1.19 -33.94
N THR A 79 -30.93 -0.57 -34.45
CA THR A 79 -31.01 0.77 -35.02
C THR A 79 -31.19 0.70 -36.52
N LYS A 80 -32.41 0.82 -36.91
CA LYS A 80 -32.96 0.77 -38.30
C LYS A 80 -32.50 1.92 -39.22
N TYR A 81 -31.44 2.68 -38.86
CA TYR A 81 -31.09 3.92 -39.54
C TYR A 81 -29.62 4.21 -39.79
N PHE A 82 -28.72 3.22 -39.76
CA PHE A 82 -27.31 3.44 -40.19
C PHE A 82 -26.88 2.38 -41.18
N PRO A 83 -26.20 2.76 -42.28
CA PRO A 83 -25.71 1.75 -43.25
C PRO A 83 -24.67 0.83 -42.63
N GLU A 84 -24.88 -0.45 -42.81
CA GLU A 84 -24.26 -1.62 -42.17
C GLU A 84 -22.75 -1.75 -42.39
N ASN A 85 -22.15 -0.95 -43.26
CA ASN A 85 -20.77 -1.11 -43.70
C ASN A 85 -19.73 -0.25 -42.96
N THR A 86 -20.13 0.73 -42.14
CA THR A 86 -19.16 1.65 -41.53
C THR A 86 -18.71 1.23 -40.13
N ILE A 87 -19.58 0.64 -39.33
CA ILE A 87 -19.26 0.28 -37.94
C ILE A 87 -18.37 -0.98 -37.87
N GLY A 88 -18.56 -1.90 -38.82
CA GLY A 88 -17.72 -3.12 -38.93
C GLY A 88 -16.26 -2.84 -39.25
N LEU A 89 -15.98 -1.82 -40.07
CA LEU A 89 -14.64 -1.42 -40.46
C LEU A 89 -13.85 -0.81 -39.27
N TYR A 90 -14.42 0.12 -38.55
CA TYR A 90 -13.76 0.74 -37.41
C TYR A 90 -13.48 -0.24 -36.25
N ALA A 91 -14.40 -1.17 -35.98
CA ALA A 91 -14.18 -2.20 -34.97
C ALA A 91 -13.08 -3.19 -35.37
N SER A 92 -12.96 -3.52 -36.67
CA SER A 92 -11.93 -4.43 -37.17
C SER A 92 -10.53 -3.78 -37.14
N ASP A 93 -10.44 -2.49 -37.45
CA ASP A 93 -9.17 -1.76 -37.47
C ASP A 93 -8.65 -1.47 -36.07
N THR A 94 -9.56 -1.20 -35.11
CA THR A 94 -9.19 -1.02 -33.70
C THR A 94 -8.70 -2.35 -33.10
N VAL A 95 -9.37 -3.46 -33.40
CA VAL A 95 -8.94 -4.79 -32.94
C VAL A 95 -7.62 -5.20 -33.59
N LYS A 96 -7.42 -4.93 -34.88
CA LYS A 96 -6.14 -5.15 -35.56
C LYS A 96 -5.02 -4.30 -34.97
N SER A 97 -5.23 -3.03 -34.74
CA SER A 97 -4.21 -2.15 -34.17
C SER A 97 -3.84 -2.55 -32.72
N ILE A 98 -4.79 -3.04 -31.92
CA ILE A 98 -4.50 -3.62 -30.59
C ILE A 98 -3.73 -4.95 -30.74
N GLN A 99 -4.08 -5.76 -31.71
CA GLN A 99 -3.42 -7.03 -31.97
C GLN A 99 -2.00 -6.82 -32.53
N ASP A 100 -1.81 -5.85 -33.42
CA ASP A 100 -0.51 -5.44 -33.94
C ASP A 100 0.37 -4.82 -32.86
N PHE A 101 -0.23 -4.02 -31.96
CA PHE A 101 0.45 -3.50 -30.77
C PHE A 101 0.87 -4.64 -29.83
N ALA A 102 -0.02 -5.59 -29.55
CA ALA A 102 0.30 -6.76 -28.73
C ALA A 102 1.39 -7.64 -29.36
N LEU A 103 1.37 -7.82 -30.69
CA LEU A 103 2.39 -8.56 -31.43
C LEU A 103 3.72 -7.79 -31.47
N SER A 104 3.70 -6.46 -31.61
CA SER A 104 4.91 -5.63 -31.57
C SER A 104 5.58 -5.63 -30.20
N VAL A 105 4.78 -5.69 -29.12
CA VAL A 105 5.26 -5.85 -27.73
C VAL A 105 5.82 -7.26 -27.49
N SER A 106 5.30 -8.27 -28.21
CA SER A 106 5.78 -9.67 -28.10
C SER A 106 7.01 -9.97 -28.95
N ARG A 107 7.34 -9.11 -29.92
CA ARG A 107 8.56 -9.28 -30.71
C ARG A 107 9.76 -8.93 -29.85
N GLU A 108 10.61 -9.92 -29.59
CA GLU A 108 11.89 -9.77 -28.89
C GLU A 108 12.86 -8.83 -29.65
N THR A 109 12.61 -7.56 -29.57
CA THR A 109 13.66 -6.60 -29.84
C THR A 109 14.39 -6.40 -28.51
N SER A 110 15.62 -6.91 -28.43
CA SER A 110 16.53 -6.59 -27.32
C SER A 110 16.91 -5.11 -27.43
N SER A 111 15.92 -4.24 -27.16
CA SER A 111 16.10 -2.80 -27.18
C SER A 111 17.00 -2.39 -26.01
N PRO A 112 18.11 -1.70 -26.26
CA PRO A 112 18.98 -1.19 -25.18
C PRO A 112 18.20 -0.31 -24.20
N ALA A 113 17.15 0.35 -24.65
CA ALA A 113 16.26 1.15 -23.82
C ALA A 113 15.59 0.33 -22.67
N GLY A 114 15.23 -0.93 -22.91
CA GLY A 114 14.67 -1.80 -21.90
C GLY A 114 15.64 -2.09 -20.76
N TYR A 115 16.91 -2.26 -21.04
CA TYR A 115 17.95 -2.47 -20.02
C TYR A 115 18.23 -1.19 -19.24
N ILE A 116 18.21 -0.03 -19.89
CA ILE A 116 18.38 1.28 -19.23
C ILE A 116 17.22 1.52 -18.26
N LEU A 117 15.98 1.32 -18.69
CA LEU A 117 14.79 1.47 -17.83
C LEU A 117 14.84 0.53 -16.64
N PHE A 118 15.24 -0.72 -16.86
CA PHE A 118 15.41 -1.70 -15.77
C PHE A 118 16.51 -1.26 -14.78
N GLY A 119 17.64 -0.74 -15.28
CA GLY A 119 18.70 -0.20 -14.44
C GLY A 119 18.23 0.98 -13.58
N ILE A 120 17.48 1.92 -14.16
CA ILE A 120 16.88 3.05 -13.45
C ILE A 120 15.91 2.55 -12.36
N TRP A 121 15.06 1.57 -12.69
CA TRP A 121 14.10 1.01 -11.76
C TRP A 121 14.77 0.33 -10.56
N ILE A 122 15.79 -0.49 -10.79
CA ILE A 122 16.59 -1.15 -9.73
C ILE A 122 17.31 -0.11 -8.86
N THR A 123 17.88 0.94 -9.47
CA THR A 123 18.56 2.01 -8.73
C THR A 123 17.57 2.74 -7.80
N GLY A 124 16.36 2.99 -8.26
CA GLY A 124 15.30 3.59 -7.44
C GLY A 124 14.90 2.69 -6.28
N ILE A 125 14.70 1.38 -6.51
CA ILE A 125 14.44 0.40 -5.44
C ILE A 125 15.54 0.45 -4.40
N PHE A 126 16.81 0.40 -4.83
CA PHE A 126 17.96 0.44 -3.91
C PHE A 126 17.99 1.73 -3.08
N THR A 127 17.69 2.87 -3.69
CA THR A 127 17.60 4.17 -3.01
C THR A 127 16.51 4.18 -1.92
N VAL A 128 15.34 3.61 -2.22
CA VAL A 128 14.25 3.50 -1.23
C VAL A 128 14.64 2.56 -0.10
N ILE A 129 15.21 1.39 -0.40
CA ILE A 129 15.68 0.44 0.62
C ILE A 129 16.71 1.09 1.54
N LEU A 130 17.69 1.80 0.98
CA LEU A 130 18.68 2.55 1.77
C LEU A 130 18.02 3.61 2.67
N SER A 131 16.99 4.28 2.18
CA SER A 131 16.24 5.27 2.95
C SER A 131 15.48 4.63 4.12
N VAL A 132 14.85 3.47 3.90
CA VAL A 132 14.19 2.68 4.95
C VAL A 132 15.20 2.19 5.99
N ILE A 133 16.35 1.66 5.57
CA ILE A 133 17.42 1.24 6.47
C ILE A 133 17.95 2.41 7.30
N ARG A 134 18.11 3.59 6.69
CA ARG A 134 18.54 4.80 7.45
C ARG A 134 17.49 5.23 8.48
N ALA A 135 16.21 5.15 8.13
CA ALA A 135 15.11 5.46 9.06
C ALA A 135 15.11 4.48 10.25
N GLU A 136 15.24 3.18 9.98
CA GLU A 136 15.32 2.15 11.02
C GLU A 136 16.56 2.33 11.92
N ARG A 137 17.72 2.67 11.35
CA ARG A 137 18.92 2.98 12.14
C ARG A 137 18.76 4.19 13.05
N ARG A 138 17.99 5.22 12.60
CA ARG A 138 17.66 6.37 13.45
C ARG A 138 16.77 5.95 14.62
N LEU A 139 15.76 5.14 14.33
CA LEU A 139 14.84 4.60 15.34
C LEU A 139 15.59 3.72 16.35
N ASN A 140 16.51 2.87 15.88
CA ASN A 140 17.35 2.03 16.77
C ASN A 140 18.24 2.86 17.69
N ARG A 141 18.75 4.02 17.25
CA ARG A 141 19.48 4.94 18.14
C ARG A 141 18.61 5.46 19.29
N VAL A 142 17.34 5.80 18.99
CA VAL A 142 16.38 6.20 20.02
C VAL A 142 16.09 5.05 21.00
N LYS A 143 15.92 3.83 20.49
CA LYS A 143 15.73 2.63 21.33
C LYS A 143 16.93 2.38 22.27
N CYS A 144 18.15 2.48 21.75
CA CYS A 144 19.36 2.26 22.53
C CYS A 144 19.60 3.33 23.62
N SER A 145 19.10 4.54 23.43
CA SER A 145 19.21 5.63 24.41
C SER A 145 18.06 5.69 25.41
N ALA A 146 17.06 4.84 25.25
CA ALA A 146 15.89 4.81 26.11
C ALA A 146 16.18 4.08 27.42
N LEU A 147 15.68 4.58 28.52
CA LEU A 147 15.80 4.03 29.85
C LEU A 147 14.50 3.36 30.29
N PRO A 148 14.55 2.25 31.04
CA PRO A 148 13.34 1.67 31.61
C PRO A 148 12.60 2.69 32.47
N LEU A 149 11.30 2.78 32.33
CA LEU A 149 10.47 3.70 33.09
C LEU A 149 10.49 3.29 34.58
N GLN A 150 10.98 4.17 35.45
CA GLN A 150 11.10 3.91 36.89
C GLN A 150 9.93 4.45 37.72
N ASN A 151 9.17 5.42 37.19
CA ASN A 151 8.06 6.03 37.91
C ASN A 151 6.95 4.98 38.19
N LYS A 152 6.70 4.73 39.50
CA LYS A 152 5.76 3.72 39.97
C LYS A 152 4.31 4.05 39.62
N GLU A 153 3.93 5.33 39.69
CA GLU A 153 2.57 5.80 39.41
C GLU A 153 2.23 5.57 37.92
N ILE A 154 3.13 5.93 37.02
CA ILE A 154 2.93 5.74 35.58
C ILE A 154 2.93 4.25 35.22
N ARG A 155 3.76 3.44 35.88
CA ARG A 155 3.72 1.99 35.69
C ARG A 155 2.41 1.36 36.14
N LEU A 156 1.82 1.88 37.22
CA LEU A 156 0.52 1.43 37.70
C LEU A 156 -0.58 1.84 36.73
N LEU A 157 -0.57 3.10 36.26
CA LEU A 157 -1.48 3.61 35.24
C LEU A 157 -1.41 2.76 33.98
N TYR A 158 -0.21 2.44 33.53
CA TYR A 158 0.03 1.59 32.35
C TYR A 158 -0.54 0.18 32.52
N LYS A 159 -0.32 -0.46 33.67
CA LYS A 159 -0.92 -1.77 33.99
C LYS A 159 -2.44 -1.74 33.95
N ASN A 160 -3.05 -0.67 34.47
CA ASN A 160 -4.49 -0.49 34.40
C ASN A 160 -4.98 -0.37 32.95
N CYS A 161 -4.26 0.33 32.08
CA CYS A 161 -4.57 0.42 30.64
C CYS A 161 -4.47 -0.94 29.93
N LEU A 162 -3.44 -1.76 30.26
CA LEU A 162 -3.33 -3.12 29.73
C LEU A 162 -4.50 -4.01 30.12
N ASN A 163 -4.89 -3.95 31.40
CA ASN A 163 -6.02 -4.72 31.91
C ASN A 163 -7.34 -4.29 31.27
N GLU A 164 -7.56 -3.00 31.09
CA GLU A 164 -8.76 -2.43 30.44
C GLU A 164 -8.93 -2.94 29.01
N LEU A 165 -7.83 -3.08 28.28
CA LEU A 165 -7.81 -3.60 26.89
C LEU A 165 -7.70 -5.12 26.80
N ASN A 166 -7.66 -5.84 27.95
CA ASN A 166 -7.43 -7.28 28.03
C ASN A 166 -6.17 -7.74 27.30
N ILE A 167 -5.08 -6.96 27.39
CA ILE A 167 -3.79 -7.30 26.79
C ILE A 167 -2.97 -8.06 27.83
N THR A 168 -2.71 -9.35 27.54
CA THR A 168 -1.92 -10.23 28.41
C THR A 168 -0.44 -10.23 28.05
N ALA A 169 -0.05 -9.63 26.92
CA ALA A 169 1.32 -9.54 26.48
C ALA A 169 2.14 -8.63 27.41
N ASP A 170 3.36 -9.05 27.74
CA ASP A 170 4.30 -8.20 28.46
C ASP A 170 4.97 -7.22 27.48
N ILE A 171 4.49 -5.99 27.46
CA ILE A 171 4.99 -4.93 26.60
C ILE A 171 5.81 -3.97 27.47
N PRO A 172 7.15 -3.97 27.36
CA PRO A 172 7.98 -3.07 28.13
C PRO A 172 7.76 -1.61 27.76
N ILE A 173 7.90 -0.74 28.76
CA ILE A 173 7.76 0.71 28.61
C ILE A 173 9.09 1.40 28.96
N TYR A 174 9.51 2.30 28.09
CA TYR A 174 10.76 3.03 28.21
C TYR A 174 10.54 4.55 28.18
N SER A 175 11.45 5.30 28.77
CA SER A 175 11.50 6.75 28.70
C SER A 175 12.65 7.20 27.81
N THR A 176 12.44 8.25 26.99
CA THR A 176 13.48 8.83 26.13
C THR A 176 13.26 10.33 25.92
N ALA A 177 14.37 11.09 25.80
CA ALA A 177 14.31 12.51 25.52
C ALA A 177 14.19 12.84 24.01
N PHE A 178 14.36 11.85 23.13
CA PHE A 178 14.47 12.07 21.69
C PHE A 178 13.16 11.98 20.91
N LEU A 179 12.05 11.74 21.58
CA LEU A 179 10.73 11.68 20.98
C LEU A 179 9.88 12.91 21.33
N ARG A 180 8.93 13.24 20.45
CA ARG A 180 7.95 14.30 20.68
C ARG A 180 6.59 13.76 21.15
N SER A 181 6.26 12.53 20.77
CA SER A 181 5.04 11.84 21.16
C SER A 181 5.33 10.41 21.57
N PRO A 182 4.48 9.75 22.39
CA PRO A 182 4.56 8.34 22.61
C PRO A 182 4.56 7.58 21.28
N ILE A 183 5.25 6.45 21.21
CA ILE A 183 5.22 5.55 20.06
C ILE A 183 5.32 4.09 20.51
N LEU A 184 4.59 3.22 19.81
CA LEU A 184 4.75 1.78 19.88
C LEU A 184 5.66 1.31 18.75
N VAL A 185 6.72 0.57 19.07
CA VAL A 185 7.70 0.09 18.09
C VAL A 185 8.01 -1.39 18.29
N GLY A 186 8.20 -2.10 17.19
CA GLY A 186 8.60 -3.50 17.18
C GLY A 186 7.47 -4.44 16.75
N ILE A 187 7.78 -5.38 15.84
CA ILE A 187 6.84 -6.41 15.38
C ILE A 187 6.91 -7.63 16.30
N PHE A 188 8.11 -8.15 16.53
CA PHE A 188 8.31 -9.38 17.33
C PHE A 188 8.50 -9.09 18.83
N ARG A 189 9.06 -7.93 19.16
CA ARG A 189 9.27 -7.45 20.52
C ARG A 189 8.73 -6.03 20.63
N PRO A 190 7.42 -5.89 20.78
CA PRO A 190 6.80 -4.57 20.88
C PRO A 190 7.23 -3.90 22.19
N ALA A 191 7.48 -2.61 22.12
CA ALA A 191 7.80 -1.77 23.27
C ALA A 191 7.21 -0.38 23.06
N ILE A 192 6.78 0.25 24.15
CA ILE A 192 6.29 1.64 24.16
C ILE A 192 7.41 2.55 24.63
N TYR A 193 7.63 3.63 23.89
CA TYR A 193 8.61 4.67 24.20
C TYR A 193 7.87 5.98 24.51
N LEU A 194 8.03 6.46 25.74
CA LEU A 194 7.44 7.71 26.20
C LEU A 194 8.47 8.85 26.18
N PRO A 195 8.13 10.02 25.66
CA PRO A 195 8.96 11.21 25.81
C PRO A 195 9.08 11.63 27.28
N SER A 196 10.27 12.02 27.71
CA SER A 196 10.49 12.45 29.11
C SER A 196 9.67 13.67 29.50
N HIS A 197 9.43 14.63 28.59
CA HIS A 197 8.59 15.80 28.84
C HIS A 197 7.11 15.42 29.03
N VAL A 198 6.60 14.40 28.35
CA VAL A 198 5.23 13.90 28.56
C VAL A 198 5.08 13.30 29.96
N ILE A 199 6.13 12.65 30.46
CA ILE A 199 6.15 12.09 31.82
C ILE A 199 6.11 13.17 32.88
N SER A 200 6.77 14.32 32.63
CA SER A 200 6.88 15.43 33.60
C SER A 200 5.68 16.38 33.56
N ASP A 201 5.19 16.68 32.37
CA ASP A 201 4.34 17.85 32.14
C ASP A 201 2.86 17.48 31.89
N CYS A 202 2.59 16.21 31.51
CA CYS A 202 1.23 15.78 31.20
C CYS A 202 0.44 15.35 32.44
N PRO A 203 -0.83 15.79 32.57
CA PRO A 203 -1.77 15.24 33.54
C PRO A 203 -1.95 13.73 33.35
N ALA A 204 -2.16 13.00 34.45
CA ALA A 204 -2.33 11.55 34.42
C ALA A 204 -3.47 11.09 33.51
N ILE A 205 -4.53 11.90 33.36
CA ILE A 205 -5.68 11.61 32.50
C ILE A 205 -5.28 11.62 31.02
N ASP A 206 -4.50 12.61 30.59
CA ASP A 206 -4.05 12.75 29.20
C ASP A 206 -3.04 11.66 28.86
N LEU A 207 -2.12 11.35 29.78
CA LEU A 207 -1.18 10.25 29.65
C LEU A 207 -1.90 8.90 29.51
N ARG A 208 -3.00 8.69 30.26
CA ARG A 208 -3.83 7.50 30.12
C ARG A 208 -4.42 7.38 28.72
N TYR A 209 -4.99 8.45 28.17
CA TYR A 209 -5.54 8.42 26.80
C TYR A 209 -4.45 8.14 25.75
N MET A 210 -3.27 8.73 25.89
CA MET A 210 -2.13 8.46 25.00
C MET A 210 -1.72 6.98 25.07
N LEU A 211 -1.60 6.41 26.28
CA LEU A 211 -1.25 5.01 26.44
C LEU A 211 -2.30 4.05 25.87
N LEU A 212 -3.58 4.34 26.09
CA LEU A 212 -4.67 3.55 25.50
C LEU A 212 -4.63 3.61 23.96
N HIS A 213 -4.31 4.78 23.40
CA HIS A 213 -4.16 4.96 21.95
C HIS A 213 -3.02 4.09 21.40
N GLU A 214 -1.84 4.14 22.01
CA GLU A 214 -0.69 3.31 21.58
C GLU A 214 -0.96 1.81 21.74
N LEU A 215 -1.65 1.41 22.80
CA LEU A 215 -2.04 0.01 23.02
C LEU A 215 -3.09 -0.48 22.02
N GLN A 216 -3.95 0.40 21.50
CA GLN A 216 -4.86 0.06 20.41
C GLN A 216 -4.08 -0.25 19.12
N HIS A 217 -3.03 0.50 18.80
CA HIS A 217 -2.13 0.20 17.68
C HIS A 217 -1.49 -1.18 17.80
N PHE A 218 -1.12 -1.59 19.03
CA PHE A 218 -0.65 -2.96 19.28
C PHE A 218 -1.74 -3.99 18.98
N ARG A 219 -2.96 -3.79 19.47
CA ARG A 219 -4.08 -4.70 19.28
C ARG A 219 -4.46 -4.86 17.82
N HIS A 220 -4.40 -3.79 17.03
CA HIS A 220 -4.68 -3.79 15.59
C HIS A 220 -3.51 -4.25 14.74
N LYS A 221 -2.33 -4.48 15.33
CA LYS A 221 -1.08 -4.85 14.61
C LYS A 221 -0.67 -3.81 13.56
N ASP A 222 -0.92 -2.54 13.82
CA ASP A 222 -0.70 -1.45 12.87
C ASP A 222 0.78 -1.33 12.48
N THR A 223 1.70 -1.64 13.40
CA THR A 223 3.14 -1.70 13.11
C THR A 223 3.46 -2.71 12.00
N LEU A 224 2.88 -3.91 12.05
CA LEU A 224 3.05 -4.94 11.01
C LEU A 224 2.48 -4.48 9.67
N THR A 225 1.27 -3.93 9.71
CA THR A 225 0.60 -3.40 8.51
C THR A 225 1.43 -2.29 7.87
N GLY A 226 2.00 -1.37 8.66
CA GLY A 226 2.88 -0.31 8.18
C GLY A 226 4.13 -0.85 7.46
N TYR A 227 4.79 -1.86 8.01
CA TYR A 227 5.93 -2.51 7.33
C TYR A 227 5.52 -3.20 6.03
N LEU A 228 4.39 -3.90 6.01
CA LEU A 228 3.86 -4.52 4.78
C LEU A 228 3.55 -3.48 3.70
N MET A 229 2.98 -2.34 4.09
CA MET A 229 2.72 -1.22 3.17
C MET A 229 4.02 -0.68 2.55
N VAL A 230 5.04 -0.45 3.37
CA VAL A 230 6.34 0.02 2.89
C VAL A 230 6.95 -1.00 1.93
N LEU A 231 6.96 -2.30 2.27
CA LEU A 231 7.47 -3.37 1.41
C LEU A 231 6.72 -3.43 0.08
N ALA A 232 5.39 -3.36 0.11
CA ALA A 232 4.56 -3.36 -1.08
C ALA A 232 4.80 -2.12 -1.97
N GLY A 233 5.14 -0.98 -1.37
CA GLY A 233 5.40 0.28 -2.06
C GLY A 233 6.78 0.36 -2.73
N ILE A 234 7.78 -0.40 -2.27
CA ILE A 234 9.17 -0.31 -2.78
C ILE A 234 9.27 -0.46 -4.30
N PRO A 235 8.66 -1.46 -4.95
CA PRO A 235 8.73 -1.61 -6.41
C PRO A 235 8.08 -0.46 -7.19
N TYR A 236 7.17 0.26 -6.55
CA TYR A 236 6.38 1.36 -7.10
C TYR A 236 6.90 2.73 -6.69
N TRP A 237 8.19 2.83 -6.36
CA TRP A 237 8.81 4.06 -5.85
C TRP A 237 8.53 5.30 -6.72
N PHE A 238 8.37 5.11 -8.01
CA PHE A 238 8.11 6.17 -9.00
C PHE A 238 6.61 6.53 -9.14
N ASN A 239 5.70 5.77 -8.52
CA ASN A 239 4.25 5.98 -8.66
C ASN A 239 3.68 6.75 -7.46
N PRO A 240 3.36 8.06 -7.61
CA PRO A 240 2.85 8.87 -6.51
C PRO A 240 1.46 8.43 -6.03
N LEU A 241 0.62 7.84 -6.91
CA LEU A 241 -0.71 7.35 -6.53
C LEU A 241 -0.63 6.18 -5.56
N VAL A 242 0.34 5.28 -5.75
CA VAL A 242 0.58 4.16 -4.82
C VAL A 242 0.97 4.70 -3.44
N TRP A 243 1.92 5.65 -3.37
CA TRP A 243 2.34 6.24 -2.10
C TRP A 243 1.23 7.02 -1.41
N TYR A 244 0.44 7.76 -2.19
CA TYR A 244 -0.74 8.44 -1.65
C TYR A 244 -1.74 7.43 -1.08
N ALA A 245 -1.99 6.34 -1.81
CA ALA A 245 -2.88 5.28 -1.38
C ALA A 245 -2.42 4.62 -0.08
N LEU A 246 -1.14 4.28 0.01
CA LEU A 246 -0.55 3.68 1.22
C LEU A 246 -0.58 4.64 2.43
N ARG A 247 -0.53 5.94 2.20
CA ARG A 247 -0.60 6.96 3.27
C ARG A 247 -2.01 7.18 3.80
N GLU A 248 -3.04 6.98 2.98
CA GLU A 248 -4.45 7.16 3.34
C GLU A 248 -5.05 5.94 4.08
N MET A 249 -4.29 4.85 4.19
CA MET A 249 -4.62 3.66 4.96
C MET A 249 -4.19 3.79 6.41
#